data_10ee8f862fe790417eea90188e69681d
#
_entry.id   10ee8f862fe790417eea90188e69681d
#
_cell.length_a   1.000
_cell.length_b   1.000
_cell.length_c   1.000
_cell.angle_alpha   90.00
_cell.angle_beta   90.00
_cell.angle_gamma   90.00
#
_symmetry.space_group_name_H-M   'P 1'
#
loop_
_entity.id
_entity.type
_entity.pdbx_description
1 polymer ?
#
loop_
_entity_poly.entity_id
_entity_poly.type
_entity_poly.pdbx_seq_one_letter_code
_entity_poly.pdbx_strand_id
1 'polypeptide(L)'
;MSEVYHLYRPGLKTRLIFSIGILAVLALWITAMYIVFGGEKFGIFMGIFAVYFAPGFGKESLIPIMTAVGCPLAAIVSGIVILDMTLAILISFNFDLLLKIPGIGHALRYATDKSATTLHDHPWVKGLAGTGLFLFMYIPFMGSSAIITTIIGRLLAVHPKILLPIIFSGSLCATLTVAVGVKAVIALWFANPWYAVIAVIVTAIVIVILWKLWQKFIAPRFAKDTK
;
A
#
# COMPACT_ATOMS: atom_id res chain seq x y z
N MET A 1 35.04 4.10 -5.78
CA MET A 1 34.09 4.61 -4.79
C MET A 1 33.13 5.57 -5.46
N SER A 2 31.84 5.37 -5.30
CA SER A 2 30.72 6.26 -5.68
C SER A 2 30.36 6.44 -7.17
N GLU A 3 30.03 5.37 -7.89
CA GLU A 3 28.88 5.49 -8.79
C GLU A 3 27.62 5.13 -7.97
N VAL A 4 27.25 6.07 -7.12
CA VAL A 4 26.01 6.00 -6.37
C VAL A 4 24.87 5.95 -7.37
N TYR A 5 24.13 4.88 -7.39
CA TYR A 5 22.87 4.74 -8.14
C TYR A 5 22.12 6.06 -8.07
N HIS A 6 21.94 6.72 -9.21
CA HIS A 6 21.26 8.00 -9.29
C HIS A 6 19.81 7.81 -8.92
N LEU A 7 19.49 7.94 -7.62
CA LEU A 7 18.11 8.11 -7.18
C LEU A 7 17.51 9.25 -8.00
N TYR A 8 16.41 8.97 -8.68
CA TYR A 8 15.69 9.99 -9.43
C TYR A 8 15.42 11.20 -8.52
N ARG A 9 15.99 12.34 -8.83
CA ARG A 9 15.80 13.60 -8.12
C ARG A 9 15.05 14.56 -9.02
N PRO A 10 13.74 14.68 -8.86
CA PRO A 10 12.94 15.60 -9.66
C PRO A 10 13.33 17.04 -9.34
N GLY A 11 13.30 17.92 -10.35
CA GLY A 11 13.45 19.36 -10.16
C GLY A 11 12.31 19.94 -9.30
N LEU A 12 12.55 21.09 -8.68
CA LEU A 12 11.57 21.74 -7.78
C LEU A 12 10.19 21.91 -8.42
N LYS A 13 10.15 22.33 -9.67
CA LYS A 13 8.89 22.49 -10.44
C LYS A 13 8.09 21.19 -10.51
N THR A 14 8.75 20.08 -10.84
CA THR A 14 8.12 18.76 -10.92
C THR A 14 7.59 18.32 -9.56
N ARG A 15 8.36 18.51 -8.50
CA ARG A 15 7.95 18.21 -7.11
C ARG A 15 6.68 18.96 -6.74
N LEU A 16 6.67 20.27 -6.97
CA LEU A 16 5.53 21.13 -6.65
C LEU A 16 4.29 20.75 -7.46
N ILE A 17 4.43 20.55 -8.77
CA ILE A 17 3.29 20.17 -9.63
C ILE A 17 2.65 18.88 -9.15
N PHE A 18 3.43 17.81 -8.92
CA PHE A 18 2.86 16.53 -8.50
C PHE A 18 2.32 16.57 -7.07
N SER A 19 3.00 17.26 -6.14
CA SER A 19 2.53 17.39 -4.75
C SER A 19 1.26 18.22 -4.65
N ILE A 20 1.19 19.37 -5.33
CA ILE A 20 -0.01 20.22 -5.34
C ILE A 20 -1.15 19.51 -6.09
N GLY A 21 -0.84 18.88 -7.24
CA GLY A 21 -1.84 18.16 -8.03
C GLY A 21 -2.53 17.06 -7.23
N ILE A 22 -1.77 16.21 -6.52
CA ILE A 22 -2.40 15.14 -5.73
C ILE A 22 -3.15 15.67 -4.51
N LEU A 23 -2.66 16.73 -3.86
CA LEU A 23 -3.39 17.37 -2.77
C LEU A 23 -4.68 18.02 -3.25
N ALA A 24 -4.70 18.58 -4.46
CA ALA A 24 -5.93 19.10 -5.08
C ALA A 24 -6.94 17.97 -5.37
N VAL A 25 -6.47 16.81 -5.88
CA VAL A 25 -7.32 15.62 -6.07
C VAL A 25 -7.91 15.15 -4.75
N LEU A 26 -7.10 15.08 -3.69
CA LEU A 26 -7.56 14.71 -2.36
C LEU A 26 -8.60 15.71 -1.83
N ALA A 27 -8.35 17.01 -1.98
CA ALA A 27 -9.29 18.05 -1.56
C ALA A 27 -10.62 17.97 -2.33
N LEU A 28 -10.57 17.76 -3.65
CA LEU A 28 -11.76 17.55 -4.47
C LEU A 28 -12.55 16.31 -4.02
N TRP A 29 -11.87 15.22 -3.71
CA TRP A 29 -12.51 14.00 -3.20
C TRP A 29 -13.18 14.25 -1.84
N ILE A 30 -12.49 14.91 -0.90
CA ILE A 30 -13.06 15.29 0.40
C ILE A 30 -14.30 16.18 0.23
N THR A 31 -14.23 17.17 -0.68
CA THR A 31 -15.35 18.05 -0.98
C THR A 31 -16.53 17.27 -1.56
N ALA A 32 -16.27 16.34 -2.49
CA ALA A 32 -17.31 15.47 -3.05
C ALA A 32 -17.97 14.59 -1.97
N MET A 33 -17.18 14.04 -1.04
CA MET A 33 -17.70 13.27 0.10
C MET A 33 -18.60 14.13 1.01
N TYR A 34 -18.21 15.38 1.25
CA TYR A 34 -19.04 16.32 2.03
C TYR A 34 -20.39 16.61 1.35
N ILE A 35 -20.35 16.87 0.03
CA ILE A 35 -21.58 17.16 -0.75
C ILE A 35 -22.52 15.95 -0.78
N VAL A 36 -21.97 14.73 -0.95
CA VAL A 36 -22.76 13.50 -1.11
C VAL A 36 -23.36 13.01 0.21
N PHE A 37 -22.64 13.09 1.31
CA PHE A 37 -23.05 12.48 2.57
C PHE A 37 -23.57 13.44 3.63
N GLY A 38 -23.35 14.76 3.45
CA GLY A 38 -23.72 15.77 4.44
C GLY A 38 -22.84 15.74 5.68
N GLY A 39 -23.06 16.71 6.59
CA GLY A 39 -22.12 17.00 7.68
C GLY A 39 -21.89 15.85 8.67
N GLU A 40 -22.96 15.18 9.16
CA GLU A 40 -22.83 14.15 10.20
C GLU A 40 -22.15 12.88 9.69
N LYS A 41 -22.67 12.29 8.61
CA LYS A 41 -22.08 11.08 8.00
C LYS A 41 -20.67 11.34 7.46
N PHE A 42 -20.46 12.52 6.88
CA PHE A 42 -19.12 12.94 6.45
C PHE A 42 -18.14 12.95 7.61
N GLY A 43 -18.50 13.52 8.77
CA GLY A 43 -17.66 13.55 9.96
C GLY A 43 -17.27 12.14 10.43
N ILE A 44 -18.24 11.20 10.49
CA ILE A 44 -17.99 9.81 10.84
C ILE A 44 -17.00 9.16 9.85
N PHE A 45 -17.25 9.30 8.54
CA PHE A 45 -16.41 8.69 7.52
C PHE A 45 -15.00 9.25 7.51
N MET A 46 -14.85 10.58 7.63
CA MET A 46 -13.54 11.22 7.69
C MET A 46 -12.79 10.87 8.97
N GLY A 47 -13.47 10.75 10.10
CA GLY A 47 -12.88 10.28 11.34
C GLY A 47 -12.31 8.87 11.22
N ILE A 48 -13.03 7.94 10.55
CA ILE A 48 -12.55 6.59 10.29
C ILE A 48 -11.36 6.62 9.30
N PHE A 49 -11.42 7.43 8.23
CA PHE A 49 -10.29 7.59 7.32
C PHE A 49 -9.04 8.16 8.02
N ALA A 50 -9.22 9.03 9.01
CA ALA A 50 -8.09 9.54 9.80
C ALA A 50 -7.37 8.43 10.59
N VAL A 51 -8.07 7.38 11.00
CA VAL A 51 -7.50 6.21 11.69
C VAL A 51 -6.52 5.44 10.77
N TYR A 52 -6.61 5.60 9.45
CA TYR A 52 -5.64 5.02 8.51
C TYR A 52 -4.20 5.43 8.78
N PHE A 53 -4.00 6.60 9.37
CA PHE A 53 -2.66 7.10 9.71
C PHE A 53 -2.18 6.66 11.10
N ALA A 54 -3.04 6.00 11.89
CA ALA A 54 -2.65 5.53 13.20
C ALA A 54 -1.79 4.26 13.11
N PRO A 55 -0.72 4.14 13.92
CA PRO A 55 0.10 2.95 13.96
C PRO A 55 -0.72 1.69 14.26
N GLY A 56 -0.49 0.63 13.48
CA GLY A 56 -1.20 -0.64 13.65
C GLY A 56 -2.55 -0.73 12.95
N PHE A 57 -3.05 0.34 12.34
CA PHE A 57 -4.24 0.31 11.52
C PHE A 57 -3.86 0.39 10.04
N GLY A 58 -4.55 -0.39 9.22
CA GLY A 58 -4.39 -0.43 7.78
C GLY A 58 -5.74 -0.56 7.09
N LYS A 59 -5.72 -0.70 5.78
CA LYS A 59 -6.94 -0.95 4.98
C LYS A 59 -7.72 -2.17 5.47
N GLU A 60 -7.05 -3.17 6.04
CA GLU A 60 -7.62 -4.40 6.58
C GLU A 60 -8.60 -4.14 7.72
N SER A 61 -8.29 -3.16 8.58
CA SER A 61 -9.14 -2.76 9.69
C SER A 61 -10.17 -1.72 9.27
N LEU A 62 -9.78 -0.79 8.42
CA LEU A 62 -10.60 0.34 8.00
C LEU A 62 -11.78 -0.09 7.13
N ILE A 63 -11.58 -1.04 6.19
CA ILE A 63 -12.64 -1.49 5.28
C ILE A 63 -13.82 -2.13 6.04
N PRO A 64 -13.60 -3.09 6.97
CA PRO A 64 -14.70 -3.65 7.76
C PRO A 64 -15.48 -2.58 8.55
N ILE A 65 -14.76 -1.66 9.21
CA ILE A 65 -15.38 -0.60 10.01
C ILE A 65 -16.23 0.32 9.12
N MET A 66 -15.68 0.78 7.99
CA MET A 66 -16.41 1.63 7.04
C MET A 66 -17.65 0.94 6.46
N THR A 67 -17.53 -0.37 6.18
CA THR A 67 -18.64 -1.17 5.68
C THR A 67 -19.73 -1.33 6.74
N ALA A 68 -19.35 -1.54 8.01
CA ALA A 68 -20.27 -1.69 9.13
C ALA A 68 -21.07 -0.40 9.42
N VAL A 69 -20.47 0.78 9.24
CA VAL A 69 -21.16 2.07 9.37
C VAL A 69 -21.94 2.47 8.12
N GLY A 70 -22.03 1.59 7.12
CA GLY A 70 -22.84 1.80 5.91
C GLY A 70 -22.18 2.71 4.86
N CYS A 71 -20.87 2.89 4.89
CA CYS A 71 -20.18 3.62 3.84
C CYS A 71 -20.26 2.87 2.50
N PRO A 72 -20.62 3.53 1.38
CA PRO A 72 -20.66 2.89 0.07
C PRO A 72 -19.29 2.37 -0.36
N LEU A 73 -19.28 1.20 -1.00
CA LEU A 73 -18.05 0.56 -1.48
C LEU A 73 -17.19 1.48 -2.35
N ALA A 74 -17.83 2.24 -3.24
CA ALA A 74 -17.14 3.20 -4.11
C ALA A 74 -16.39 4.27 -3.30
N ALA A 75 -16.98 4.77 -2.21
CA ALA A 75 -16.35 5.75 -1.34
C ALA A 75 -15.17 5.15 -0.56
N ILE A 76 -15.32 3.90 -0.07
CA ILE A 76 -14.24 3.19 0.62
C ILE A 76 -13.06 2.97 -0.32
N VAL A 77 -13.31 2.39 -1.50
CA VAL A 77 -12.26 2.06 -2.47
C VAL A 77 -11.57 3.32 -2.99
N SER A 78 -12.35 4.31 -3.43
CA SER A 78 -11.77 5.57 -3.93
C SER A 78 -10.97 6.30 -2.86
N GLY A 79 -11.47 6.33 -1.61
CA GLY A 79 -10.80 6.99 -0.50
C GLY A 79 -9.45 6.36 -0.18
N ILE A 80 -9.40 5.04 -0.02
CA ILE A 80 -8.14 4.34 0.28
C ILE A 80 -7.14 4.51 -0.87
N VAL A 81 -7.58 4.32 -2.12
CA VAL A 81 -6.70 4.46 -3.28
C VAL A 81 -6.16 5.88 -3.42
N ILE A 82 -6.99 6.91 -3.21
CA ILE A 82 -6.55 8.31 -3.25
C ILE A 82 -5.58 8.61 -2.11
N LEU A 83 -5.82 8.11 -0.90
CA LEU A 83 -4.88 8.25 0.23
C LEU A 83 -3.56 7.56 -0.06
N ASP A 84 -3.57 6.31 -0.53
CA ASP A 84 -2.38 5.56 -0.90
C ASP A 84 -1.59 6.30 -1.99
N MET A 85 -2.25 6.80 -3.03
CA MET A 85 -1.62 7.56 -4.09
C MET A 85 -1.08 8.91 -3.61
N THR A 86 -1.78 9.56 -2.70
CA THR A 86 -1.30 10.82 -2.10
C THR A 86 0.01 10.60 -1.36
N LEU A 87 0.06 9.58 -0.50
CA LEU A 87 1.28 9.23 0.22
C LEU A 87 2.40 8.78 -0.72
N ALA A 88 2.08 7.94 -1.71
CA ALA A 88 3.06 7.46 -2.68
C ALA A 88 3.68 8.60 -3.51
N ILE A 89 2.89 9.54 -3.99
CA ILE A 89 3.36 10.70 -4.76
C ILE A 89 4.20 11.61 -3.87
N LEU A 90 3.70 11.97 -2.69
CA LEU A 90 4.43 12.84 -1.78
C LEU A 90 5.79 12.23 -1.41
N ILE A 91 5.85 10.95 -1.08
CA ILE A 91 7.09 10.25 -0.75
C ILE A 91 7.99 10.12 -1.97
N SER A 92 7.46 9.65 -3.12
CA SER A 92 8.27 9.40 -4.32
C SER A 92 8.99 10.65 -4.82
N PHE A 93 8.30 11.79 -4.84
CA PHE A 93 8.88 13.03 -5.37
C PHE A 93 9.66 13.83 -4.32
N ASN A 94 9.44 13.59 -3.04
CA ASN A 94 10.11 14.29 -1.95
C ASN A 94 11.01 13.35 -1.09
N PHE A 95 11.45 12.24 -1.65
CA PHE A 95 12.25 11.23 -0.94
C PHE A 95 13.52 11.81 -0.29
N ASP A 96 14.15 12.78 -0.97
CA ASP A 96 15.32 13.49 -0.43
C ASP A 96 15.05 14.23 0.88
N LEU A 97 13.80 14.70 1.09
CA LEU A 97 13.41 15.35 2.33
C LEU A 97 13.31 14.33 3.47
N LEU A 98 12.81 13.13 3.19
CA LEU A 98 12.77 12.03 4.17
C LEU A 98 14.17 11.64 4.64
N LEU A 99 15.16 11.66 3.75
CA LEU A 99 16.56 11.41 4.09
C LEU A 99 17.18 12.48 5.02
N LYS A 100 16.55 13.66 5.14
CA LYS A 100 17.03 14.75 6.02
C LYS A 100 16.43 14.69 7.41
N ILE A 101 15.39 13.89 7.64
CA ILE A 101 14.73 13.76 8.94
C ILE A 101 15.68 13.05 9.91
N PRO A 102 16.02 13.64 11.09
CA PRO A 102 16.89 12.99 12.05
C PRO A 102 16.25 11.68 12.57
N GLY A 103 17.05 10.62 12.71
CA GLY A 103 16.60 9.29 13.06
C GLY A 103 16.16 8.45 11.84
N ILE A 104 15.07 8.79 11.18
CA ILE A 104 14.55 8.10 10.00
C ILE A 104 15.55 8.19 8.82
N GLY A 105 16.11 9.37 8.59
CA GLY A 105 17.04 9.61 7.49
C GLY A 105 18.33 8.78 7.62
N HIS A 106 18.82 8.50 8.84
CA HIS A 106 19.98 7.63 9.03
C HIS A 106 19.67 6.19 8.63
N ALA A 107 18.56 5.65 9.12
CA ALA A 107 18.12 4.29 8.76
C ALA A 107 17.87 4.13 7.24
N LEU A 108 17.23 5.15 6.62
CA LEU A 108 16.98 5.14 5.18
C LEU A 108 18.26 5.24 4.35
N ARG A 109 19.25 6.04 4.75
CA ARG A 109 20.56 6.10 4.06
C ARG A 109 21.28 4.77 4.15
N TYR A 110 21.37 4.18 5.34
CA TYR A 110 21.96 2.85 5.51
C TYR A 110 21.27 1.80 4.63
N ALA A 111 19.93 1.81 4.58
CA ALA A 111 19.18 0.92 3.73
C ALA A 111 19.41 1.21 2.24
N THR A 112 19.57 2.48 1.83
CA THR A 112 19.87 2.86 0.44
C THR A 112 21.24 2.33 0.00
N ASP A 113 22.27 2.52 0.83
CA ASP A 113 23.62 2.06 0.53
C ASP A 113 23.67 0.53 0.43
N LYS A 114 23.02 -0.17 1.35
CA LYS A 114 22.94 -1.63 1.33
C LYS A 114 22.14 -2.15 0.11
N SER A 115 21.03 -1.50 -0.23
CA SER A 115 20.23 -1.85 -1.41
C SER A 115 21.02 -1.63 -2.71
N ALA A 116 21.80 -0.55 -2.79
CA ALA A 116 22.65 -0.25 -3.94
C ALA A 116 23.69 -1.36 -4.18
N THR A 117 24.33 -1.84 -3.12
CA THR A 117 25.29 -2.96 -3.20
C THR A 117 24.58 -4.23 -3.68
N THR A 118 23.44 -4.59 -3.06
CA THR A 118 22.67 -5.77 -3.44
C THR A 118 22.20 -5.72 -4.90
N LEU A 119 21.77 -4.57 -5.38
CA LEU A 119 21.30 -4.38 -6.77
C LEU A 119 22.45 -4.41 -7.78
N HIS A 120 23.67 -4.05 -7.37
CA HIS A 120 24.87 -4.20 -8.18
C HIS A 120 25.23 -5.66 -8.34
N ASP A 121 25.23 -6.41 -7.24
CA ASP A 121 25.63 -7.81 -7.22
C ASP A 121 24.55 -8.74 -7.85
N HIS A 122 23.27 -8.32 -7.81
CA HIS A 122 22.13 -9.09 -8.30
C HIS A 122 21.21 -8.28 -9.23
N PRO A 123 21.58 -8.02 -10.50
CA PRO A 123 20.80 -7.20 -11.43
C PRO A 123 19.39 -7.74 -11.71
N TRP A 124 19.15 -9.04 -11.57
CA TRP A 124 17.85 -9.70 -11.74
C TRP A 124 16.80 -9.22 -10.73
N VAL A 125 17.23 -8.75 -9.54
CA VAL A 125 16.33 -8.19 -8.50
C VAL A 125 15.56 -6.99 -9.04
N LYS A 126 16.17 -6.18 -9.93
CA LYS A 126 15.47 -5.05 -10.58
C LYS A 126 14.30 -5.52 -11.45
N GLY A 127 14.46 -6.61 -12.17
CA GLY A 127 13.41 -7.18 -13.02
C GLY A 127 12.21 -7.71 -12.22
N LEU A 128 12.46 -8.24 -11.02
CA LEU A 128 11.42 -8.76 -10.13
C LEU A 128 10.84 -7.70 -9.17
N ALA A 129 11.51 -6.55 -9.02
CA ALA A 129 11.09 -5.52 -8.08
C ALA A 129 9.64 -5.06 -8.33
N GLY A 130 9.24 -4.90 -9.59
CA GLY A 130 7.87 -4.49 -9.94
C GLY A 130 6.81 -5.47 -9.47
N THR A 131 6.96 -6.75 -9.79
CA THR A 131 6.05 -7.82 -9.36
C THR A 131 6.07 -8.01 -7.85
N GLY A 132 7.25 -7.95 -7.24
CA GLY A 132 7.41 -8.05 -5.79
C GLY A 132 6.72 -6.91 -5.05
N LEU A 133 6.85 -5.68 -5.51
CA LEU A 133 6.18 -4.51 -4.93
C LEU A 133 4.66 -4.57 -5.11
N PHE A 134 4.17 -5.04 -6.27
CA PHE A 134 2.74 -5.26 -6.50
C PHE A 134 2.18 -6.29 -5.51
N LEU A 135 2.82 -7.45 -5.40
CA LEU A 135 2.40 -8.50 -4.47
C LEU A 135 2.48 -8.04 -3.01
N PHE A 136 3.53 -7.30 -2.66
CA PHE A 136 3.67 -6.71 -1.32
C PHE A 136 2.53 -5.74 -1.00
N MET A 137 2.10 -4.93 -1.97
CA MET A 137 0.97 -4.00 -1.82
C MET A 137 -0.38 -4.72 -1.84
N TYR A 138 -0.49 -5.82 -2.60
CA TYR A 138 -1.72 -6.60 -2.75
C TYR A 138 -2.03 -7.44 -1.52
N ILE A 139 -1.01 -8.06 -0.88
CA ILE A 139 -1.23 -8.92 0.28
C ILE A 139 -1.60 -8.04 1.49
N PRO A 140 -2.81 -8.19 2.06
CA PRO A 140 -3.26 -7.38 3.17
C PRO A 140 -2.62 -7.86 4.48
N PHE A 141 -1.56 -7.18 4.93
CA PHE A 141 -0.97 -7.39 6.25
C PHE A 141 -0.48 -6.07 6.85
N MET A 142 -0.34 -6.02 8.17
CA MET A 142 0.21 -4.85 8.84
C MET A 142 1.61 -4.54 8.32
N GLY A 143 1.76 -3.48 7.55
CA GLY A 143 3.03 -3.09 6.91
C GLY A 143 3.00 -3.03 5.39
N SER A 144 1.98 -3.57 4.71
CA SER A 144 1.80 -3.43 3.25
C SER A 144 1.21 -2.07 2.85
N SER A 145 1.52 -1.01 3.61
CA SER A 145 1.03 0.33 3.32
C SER A 145 1.73 0.95 2.12
N ALA A 146 1.07 1.89 1.47
CA ALA A 146 1.66 2.67 0.37
C ALA A 146 2.96 3.38 0.79
N ILE A 147 3.07 3.80 2.06
CA ILE A 147 4.27 4.42 2.61
C ILE A 147 5.46 3.48 2.50
N ILE A 148 5.34 2.27 3.07
CA ILE A 148 6.44 1.29 3.12
C ILE A 148 6.76 0.78 1.72
N THR A 149 5.73 0.46 0.91
CA THR A 149 5.92 0.03 -0.48
C THR A 149 6.65 1.09 -1.30
N THR A 150 6.29 2.37 -1.12
CA THR A 150 6.95 3.48 -1.82
C THR A 150 8.40 3.63 -1.37
N ILE A 151 8.67 3.55 -0.08
CA ILE A 151 10.03 3.63 0.46
C ILE A 151 10.87 2.49 -0.10
N ILE A 152 10.39 1.24 -0.04
CA ILE A 152 11.10 0.08 -0.59
C ILE A 152 11.35 0.27 -2.10
N GLY A 153 10.34 0.67 -2.87
CA GLY A 153 10.49 0.92 -4.29
C GLY A 153 11.54 1.98 -4.60
N ARG A 154 11.62 3.05 -3.80
CA ARG A 154 12.63 4.09 -3.93
C ARG A 154 14.02 3.61 -3.51
N LEU A 155 14.13 2.77 -2.48
CA LEU A 155 15.38 2.13 -2.08
C LEU A 155 15.91 1.16 -3.16
N LEU A 156 15.01 0.47 -3.87
CA LEU A 156 15.32 -0.38 -5.01
C LEU A 156 15.58 0.44 -6.30
N ALA A 157 15.69 1.76 -6.21
CA ALA A 157 15.91 2.67 -7.33
C ALA A 157 14.83 2.55 -8.44
N VAL A 158 13.62 2.09 -8.11
CA VAL A 158 12.50 2.05 -9.07
C VAL A 158 12.06 3.48 -9.39
N HIS A 159 11.97 3.79 -10.69
CA HIS A 159 11.58 5.12 -11.12
C HIS A 159 10.11 5.40 -10.76
N PRO A 160 9.76 6.62 -10.28
CA PRO A 160 8.38 6.95 -9.90
C PRO A 160 7.33 6.66 -10.97
N LYS A 161 7.64 6.83 -12.26
CA LYS A 161 6.74 6.51 -13.39
C LYS A 161 6.32 5.03 -13.44
N ILE A 162 7.15 4.12 -12.91
CA ILE A 162 6.87 2.68 -12.83
C ILE A 162 6.26 2.35 -11.46
N LEU A 163 6.78 2.95 -10.40
CA LEU A 163 6.36 2.70 -9.03
C LEU A 163 4.90 3.11 -8.78
N LEU A 164 4.48 4.28 -9.24
CA LEU A 164 3.12 4.78 -9.01
C LEU A 164 2.02 3.92 -9.62
N PRO A 165 2.11 3.46 -10.90
CA PRO A 165 1.15 2.49 -11.44
C PRO A 165 1.10 1.16 -10.67
N ILE A 166 2.24 0.68 -10.16
CA ILE A 166 2.29 -0.54 -9.34
C ILE A 166 1.52 -0.33 -8.04
N ILE A 167 1.75 0.78 -7.34
CA ILE A 167 1.05 1.11 -6.09
C ILE A 167 -0.45 1.31 -6.36
N PHE A 168 -0.80 2.02 -7.42
CA PHE A 168 -2.21 2.23 -7.80
C PHE A 168 -2.94 0.91 -8.03
N SER A 169 -2.39 0.05 -8.91
CA SER A 169 -3.00 -1.24 -9.22
C SER A 169 -3.01 -2.19 -8.02
N GLY A 170 -1.93 -2.24 -7.25
CA GLY A 170 -1.85 -3.06 -6.04
C GLY A 170 -2.84 -2.60 -4.96
N SER A 171 -2.94 -1.29 -4.72
CA SER A 171 -3.91 -0.71 -3.78
C SER A 171 -5.35 -0.97 -4.21
N LEU A 172 -5.66 -0.73 -5.49
CA LEU A 172 -6.99 -0.94 -6.04
C LEU A 172 -7.42 -2.40 -5.93
N CYS A 173 -6.58 -3.32 -6.40
CA CYS A 173 -6.85 -4.76 -6.33
C CYS A 173 -7.01 -5.25 -4.88
N ALA A 174 -6.08 -4.87 -3.99
CA ALA A 174 -6.14 -5.26 -2.59
C ALA A 174 -7.40 -4.72 -1.91
N THR A 175 -7.71 -3.44 -2.08
CA THR A 175 -8.87 -2.79 -1.47
C THR A 175 -10.18 -3.39 -1.98
N LEU A 176 -10.29 -3.65 -3.29
CA LEU A 176 -11.46 -4.32 -3.87
C LEU A 176 -11.63 -5.73 -3.33
N THR A 177 -10.55 -6.51 -3.28
CA THR A 177 -10.59 -7.89 -2.78
C THR A 177 -11.06 -7.94 -1.33
N VAL A 178 -10.47 -7.10 -0.46
CA VAL A 178 -10.86 -7.04 0.96
C VAL A 178 -12.31 -6.54 1.10
N ALA A 179 -12.70 -5.49 0.38
CA ALA A 179 -14.02 -4.90 0.49
C ALA A 179 -15.13 -5.83 0.00
N VAL A 180 -14.89 -6.57 -1.11
CA VAL A 180 -15.83 -7.60 -1.59
C VAL A 180 -15.89 -8.76 -0.61
N GLY A 181 -14.74 -9.21 -0.09
CA GLY A 181 -14.68 -10.27 0.92
C GLY A 181 -15.44 -9.92 2.18
N VAL A 182 -15.26 -8.71 2.72
CA VAL A 182 -16.00 -8.22 3.90
C VAL A 182 -17.51 -8.18 3.64
N LYS A 183 -17.94 -7.65 2.48
CA LYS A 183 -19.36 -7.64 2.13
C LYS A 183 -19.94 -9.04 2.01
N ALA A 184 -19.21 -9.99 1.42
CA ALA A 184 -19.63 -11.37 1.31
C ALA A 184 -19.81 -12.02 2.69
N VAL A 185 -18.85 -11.81 3.61
CA VAL A 185 -18.95 -12.32 4.99
C VAL A 185 -20.13 -11.71 5.73
N ILE A 186 -20.37 -10.40 5.60
CA ILE A 186 -21.51 -9.72 6.21
C ILE A 186 -22.82 -10.28 5.64
N ALA A 187 -22.94 -10.46 4.32
CA ALA A 187 -24.14 -11.03 3.71
C ALA A 187 -24.41 -12.46 4.18
N LEU A 188 -23.37 -13.29 4.29
CA LEU A 188 -23.48 -14.64 4.85
C LEU A 188 -23.91 -14.62 6.32
N TRP A 189 -23.40 -13.68 7.11
CA TRP A 189 -23.79 -13.52 8.52
C TRP A 189 -25.29 -13.24 8.68
N PHE A 190 -25.84 -12.35 7.87
CA PHE A 190 -27.28 -12.06 7.90
C PHE A 190 -28.14 -13.19 7.33
N ALA A 191 -27.62 -13.99 6.40
CA ALA A 191 -28.33 -15.17 5.91
C ALA A 191 -28.35 -16.30 6.95
N ASN A 192 -27.20 -16.64 7.49
CA ASN A 192 -27.01 -17.58 8.59
C ASN A 192 -25.60 -17.38 9.18
N PRO A 193 -25.46 -17.04 10.49
CA PRO A 193 -24.18 -16.81 11.12
C PRO A 193 -23.16 -17.96 10.95
N TRP A 194 -23.63 -19.19 10.90
CA TRP A 194 -22.77 -20.37 10.69
C TRP A 194 -22.07 -20.37 9.33
N TYR A 195 -22.73 -19.85 8.27
CA TYR A 195 -22.11 -19.75 6.95
C TYR A 195 -20.94 -18.76 6.95
N ALA A 196 -21.08 -17.64 7.66
CA ALA A 196 -19.99 -16.67 7.81
C ALA A 196 -18.80 -17.27 8.55
N VAL A 197 -19.06 -18.00 9.66
CA VAL A 197 -18.01 -18.68 10.43
C VAL A 197 -17.29 -19.72 9.57
N ILE A 198 -18.03 -20.55 8.85
CA ILE A 198 -17.46 -21.56 7.94
C ILE A 198 -16.62 -20.88 6.85
N ALA A 199 -17.13 -19.81 6.23
CA ALA A 199 -16.39 -19.08 5.18
C ALA A 199 -15.05 -18.51 5.69
N VAL A 200 -15.02 -17.95 6.90
CA VAL A 200 -13.80 -17.43 7.53
C VAL A 200 -12.82 -18.56 7.83
N ILE A 201 -13.30 -19.69 8.38
CA ILE A 201 -12.45 -20.86 8.67
C ILE A 201 -11.86 -21.44 7.39
N VAL A 202 -12.67 -21.61 6.34
CA VAL A 202 -12.21 -22.13 5.04
C VAL A 202 -11.16 -21.19 4.44
N THR A 203 -11.39 -19.89 4.49
CA THR A 203 -10.42 -18.90 4.01
C THR A 203 -9.10 -18.98 4.78
N ALA A 204 -9.15 -19.09 6.11
CA ALA A 204 -7.95 -19.25 6.94
C ALA A 204 -7.19 -20.54 6.60
N ILE A 205 -7.91 -21.66 6.41
CA ILE A 205 -7.30 -22.94 6.00
C ILE A 205 -6.62 -22.82 4.64
N VAL A 206 -7.27 -22.18 3.65
CA VAL A 206 -6.71 -21.95 2.31
C VAL A 206 -5.42 -21.12 2.41
N ILE A 207 -5.42 -20.05 3.21
CA ILE A 207 -4.24 -19.22 3.43
C ILE A 207 -3.09 -20.04 4.04
N VAL A 208 -3.37 -20.87 5.05
CA VAL A 208 -2.35 -21.72 5.67
C VAL A 208 -1.81 -22.78 4.70
N ILE A 209 -2.67 -23.35 3.86
CA ILE A 209 -2.24 -24.32 2.83
C ILE A 209 -1.35 -23.61 1.80
N LEU A 210 -1.76 -22.45 1.30
CA LEU A 210 -0.95 -21.66 0.36
C LEU A 210 0.40 -21.25 0.96
N TRP A 211 0.41 -20.85 2.22
CA TRP A 211 1.64 -20.56 2.97
C TRP A 211 2.58 -21.78 3.04
N LYS A 212 2.07 -22.96 3.40
CA LYS A 212 2.85 -24.19 3.45
C LYS A 212 3.36 -24.61 2.07
N LEU A 213 2.54 -24.45 1.03
CA LEU A 213 2.96 -24.73 -0.35
C LEU A 213 4.06 -23.74 -0.79
N TRP A 214 3.93 -22.45 -0.46
CA TRP A 214 4.97 -21.47 -0.70
C TRP A 214 6.28 -21.85 -0.03
N GLN A 215 6.26 -22.20 1.26
CA GLN A 215 7.46 -22.62 1.97
C GLN A 215 8.08 -23.89 1.38
N LYS A 216 7.27 -24.83 0.92
CA LYS A 216 7.76 -26.11 0.38
C LYS A 216 8.32 -26.00 -1.03
N PHE A 217 7.68 -25.22 -1.91
CA PHE A 217 8.00 -25.21 -3.34
C PHE A 217 8.81 -24.00 -3.79
N ILE A 218 8.65 -22.87 -3.14
CA ILE A 218 9.21 -21.59 -3.60
C ILE A 218 10.39 -21.16 -2.75
N ALA A 219 10.28 -21.19 -1.43
CA ALA A 219 11.36 -20.78 -0.54
C ALA A 219 12.70 -21.54 -0.74
N PRO A 220 12.72 -22.86 -0.99
CA PRO A 220 13.98 -23.58 -1.22
C PRO A 220 14.68 -23.20 -2.53
N ARG A 221 13.94 -22.74 -3.54
CA ARG A 221 14.54 -22.30 -4.83
C ARG A 221 15.31 -21.00 -4.67
N PHE A 222 14.76 -20.06 -3.90
CA PHE A 222 15.46 -18.81 -3.60
C PHE A 222 16.68 -18.99 -2.68
N ALA A 223 16.67 -19.99 -1.80
CA ALA A 223 17.81 -20.28 -0.91
C ALA A 223 19.00 -20.98 -1.63
N LYS A 224 18.79 -21.59 -2.79
CA LYS A 224 19.87 -22.21 -3.58
C LYS A 224 20.65 -21.22 -4.45
N ASP A 225 20.04 -20.11 -4.83
CA ASP A 225 20.69 -19.09 -5.68
C ASP A 225 21.49 -18.06 -4.86
N THR A 226 21.54 -18.22 -3.52
CA THR A 226 22.31 -17.37 -2.59
C THR A 226 23.58 -18.04 -2.04
N LYS A 227 23.96 -19.22 -2.57
CA LYS A 227 25.26 -19.89 -2.33
C LYS A 227 26.06 -19.89 -3.62
#